data_f55df6f98254439a48d9ea811739e7b3
#
_entry.id   f55df6f98254439a48d9ea811739e7b3
#
_cell.length_a   1.000
_cell.length_b   1.000
_cell.length_c   1.000
_cell.angle_alpha   90.00
_cell.angle_beta   90.00
_cell.angle_gamma   90.00
#
_symmetry.space_group_name_H-M   'P 1'
#
loop_
_entity.id
_entity.type
_entity.pdbx_description
1 polymer ?
#
loop_
_entity_poly.entity_id
_entity_poly.type
_entity_poly.pdbx_seq_one_letter_code
_entity_poly.pdbx_strand_id
1 'polypeptide(L)'
;ALALLAQAGIAPAAVAAIGSHGQTLRHRPAGPQPFTWQLGDPNVIAERCGITTVADFRRRDVAAGGQGAPLMPAFHVAAFADPGEARAVLNLGGIANLTLMRGDRPVVGFDTGPANALLDAWSLAERGTACDEDGAWARSGRIDAALLARLMADPYFRLPAPKSTGRDAFHLDWLRSALAVVGPLPAADVQATLA
;
A
#
# COMPACT_ATOMS: atom_id res chain seq x y z
N ALA A 1 -15.92 -14.05 -7.17
CA ALA A 1 -16.99 -14.12 -6.15
C ALA A 1 -17.70 -15.48 -6.18
N LEU A 2 -18.42 -15.85 -7.26
CA LEU A 2 -19.23 -17.08 -7.30
C LEU A 2 -18.44 -18.36 -6.99
N ALA A 3 -17.23 -18.52 -7.54
CA ALA A 3 -16.38 -19.67 -7.25
C ALA A 3 -16.01 -19.78 -5.76
N LEU A 4 -15.71 -18.64 -5.12
CA LEU A 4 -15.41 -18.58 -3.69
C LEU A 4 -16.63 -18.94 -2.84
N LEU A 5 -17.82 -18.45 -3.21
CA LEU A 5 -19.07 -18.77 -2.53
C LEU A 5 -19.40 -20.26 -2.64
N ALA A 6 -19.23 -20.84 -3.84
CA ALA A 6 -19.41 -22.26 -4.05
C ALA A 6 -18.44 -23.10 -3.20
N GLN A 7 -17.18 -22.71 -3.13
CA GLN A 7 -16.18 -23.38 -2.30
C GLN A 7 -16.51 -23.29 -0.80
N ALA A 8 -17.07 -22.15 -0.36
CA ALA A 8 -17.48 -21.93 1.03
C ALA A 8 -18.88 -22.53 1.36
N GLY A 9 -19.60 -23.09 0.40
CA GLY A 9 -20.96 -23.59 0.58
C GLY A 9 -22.00 -22.50 0.88
N ILE A 10 -21.74 -21.25 0.47
CA ILE A 10 -22.61 -20.10 0.72
C ILE A 10 -23.43 -19.80 -0.53
N ALA A 11 -24.74 -19.75 -0.39
CA ALA A 11 -25.64 -19.35 -1.48
C ALA A 11 -25.48 -17.85 -1.77
N PRO A 12 -25.43 -17.42 -3.05
CA PRO A 12 -25.32 -15.99 -3.41
C PRO A 12 -26.38 -15.10 -2.75
N ALA A 13 -27.61 -15.62 -2.59
CA ALA A 13 -28.71 -14.91 -1.95
C ALA A 13 -28.51 -14.65 -0.44
N ALA A 14 -27.57 -15.34 0.21
CA ALA A 14 -27.21 -15.12 1.61
C ALA A 14 -26.16 -13.99 1.77
N VAL A 15 -25.62 -13.45 0.66
CA VAL A 15 -24.61 -12.38 0.70
C VAL A 15 -25.31 -11.03 0.55
N ALA A 16 -25.20 -10.18 1.54
CA ALA A 16 -25.82 -8.86 1.55
C ALA A 16 -25.23 -7.93 0.48
N ALA A 17 -23.91 -7.92 0.32
CA ALA A 17 -23.21 -7.11 -0.67
C ALA A 17 -21.77 -7.59 -0.91
N ILE A 18 -21.23 -7.20 -2.06
CA ILE A 18 -19.80 -7.35 -2.42
C ILE A 18 -19.14 -5.97 -2.34
N GLY A 19 -18.08 -5.83 -1.55
CA GLY A 19 -17.19 -4.67 -1.63
C GLY A 19 -16.10 -4.93 -2.67
N SER A 20 -16.04 -4.15 -3.75
CA SER A 20 -15.04 -4.29 -4.80
C SER A 20 -14.15 -3.07 -4.88
N HIS A 21 -12.91 -3.22 -4.42
CA HIS A 21 -11.89 -2.16 -4.55
C HIS A 21 -11.37 -2.05 -6.00
N GLY A 22 -11.35 -3.15 -6.74
CA GLY A 22 -10.63 -3.26 -8.00
C GLY A 22 -9.09 -3.28 -7.80
N GLN A 23 -8.35 -3.17 -8.90
CA GLN A 23 -6.89 -3.10 -8.89
C GLN A 23 -6.44 -1.68 -9.26
N THR A 24 -5.74 -1.01 -8.37
CA THR A 24 -5.20 0.33 -8.67
C THR A 24 -4.12 0.24 -9.74
N LEU A 25 -4.36 0.93 -10.85
CA LEU A 25 -3.43 1.06 -11.97
C LEU A 25 -2.67 2.37 -11.91
N ARG A 26 -3.34 3.46 -11.54
CA ARG A 26 -2.76 4.80 -11.41
C ARG A 26 -3.35 5.51 -10.21
N HIS A 27 -2.49 6.24 -9.51
CA HIS A 27 -2.90 7.02 -8.35
C HIS A 27 -2.10 8.31 -8.29
N ARG A 28 -2.74 9.42 -8.65
CA ARG A 28 -2.17 10.78 -8.66
C ARG A 28 -3.14 11.73 -7.99
N PRO A 29 -3.22 11.75 -6.66
CA PRO A 29 -4.18 12.58 -5.92
C PRO A 29 -3.79 14.06 -5.87
N ALA A 30 -2.57 14.40 -6.26
CA ALA A 30 -2.06 15.78 -6.28
C ALA A 30 -1.83 16.27 -7.71
N GLY A 31 -1.73 17.61 -7.85
CA GLY A 31 -1.48 18.26 -9.14
C GLY A 31 -2.73 18.90 -9.75
N PRO A 32 -2.62 19.48 -10.95
CA PRO A 32 -3.71 20.25 -11.56
C PRO A 32 -4.91 19.39 -12.00
N GLN A 33 -4.73 18.10 -12.16
CA GLN A 33 -5.77 17.15 -12.55
C GLN A 33 -5.62 15.90 -11.68
N PRO A 34 -6.06 15.97 -10.40
CA PRO A 34 -5.95 14.84 -9.49
C PRO A 34 -6.88 13.72 -9.92
N PHE A 35 -6.39 12.49 -9.89
CA PHE A 35 -7.19 11.31 -10.20
C PHE A 35 -6.65 10.05 -9.53
N THR A 36 -7.50 9.05 -9.45
CA THR A 36 -7.15 7.67 -9.12
C THR A 36 -7.94 6.73 -10.02
N TRP A 37 -7.31 5.65 -10.44
CA TRP A 37 -7.92 4.70 -11.36
C TRP A 37 -7.72 3.27 -10.89
N GLN A 38 -8.85 2.61 -10.64
CA GLN A 38 -8.92 1.20 -10.30
C GLN A 38 -9.58 0.43 -11.43
N LEU A 39 -8.95 -0.68 -11.84
CA LEU A 39 -9.51 -1.62 -12.80
C LEU A 39 -10.46 -2.59 -12.07
N GLY A 40 -11.57 -2.87 -12.69
CA GLY A 40 -12.64 -3.75 -12.20
C GLY A 40 -14.00 -3.05 -12.35
N ASP A 41 -14.86 -3.62 -13.18
CA ASP A 41 -16.19 -3.04 -13.43
C ASP A 41 -17.21 -3.62 -12.43
N PRO A 42 -17.72 -2.80 -11.48
CA PRO A 42 -18.70 -3.26 -10.50
C PRO A 42 -20.04 -3.63 -11.13
N ASN A 43 -20.40 -3.05 -12.29
CA ASN A 43 -21.63 -3.39 -12.98
C ASN A 43 -21.55 -4.83 -13.51
N VAL A 44 -20.41 -5.23 -14.08
CA VAL A 44 -20.17 -6.61 -14.52
C VAL A 44 -20.21 -7.60 -13.34
N ILE A 45 -19.67 -7.17 -12.19
CA ILE A 45 -19.72 -8.02 -10.98
C ILE A 45 -21.18 -8.20 -10.53
N ALA A 46 -21.91 -7.09 -10.38
CA ALA A 46 -23.31 -7.11 -9.94
C ALA A 46 -24.19 -7.94 -10.89
N GLU A 47 -24.07 -7.71 -12.20
CA GLU A 47 -24.85 -8.42 -13.21
C GLU A 47 -24.59 -9.93 -13.20
N ARG A 48 -23.32 -10.33 -13.12
CA ARG A 48 -22.95 -11.76 -13.12
C ARG A 48 -23.23 -12.50 -11.83
N CYS A 49 -23.22 -11.80 -10.69
CA CYS A 49 -23.40 -12.44 -9.39
C CYS A 49 -24.83 -12.31 -8.85
N GLY A 50 -25.62 -11.37 -9.35
CA GLY A 50 -26.91 -11.02 -8.79
C GLY A 50 -26.83 -10.43 -7.36
N ILE A 51 -25.66 -9.91 -6.96
CA ILE A 51 -25.38 -9.41 -5.61
C ILE A 51 -25.08 -7.92 -5.68
N THR A 52 -25.67 -7.14 -4.79
CA THR A 52 -25.35 -5.71 -4.64
C THR A 52 -23.83 -5.50 -4.56
N THR A 53 -23.28 -4.63 -5.42
CA THR A 53 -21.85 -4.38 -5.45
C THR A 53 -21.56 -2.92 -5.09
N VAL A 54 -20.75 -2.72 -4.06
CA VAL A 54 -20.27 -1.42 -3.60
C VAL A 54 -18.82 -1.26 -4.08
N ALA A 55 -18.54 -0.16 -4.78
CA ALA A 55 -17.22 0.05 -5.41
C ALA A 55 -16.87 1.54 -5.48
N ASP A 56 -15.74 1.85 -6.10
CA ASP A 56 -15.27 3.22 -6.37
C ASP A 56 -15.06 4.06 -5.11
N PHE A 57 -14.40 3.47 -4.14
CA PHE A 57 -14.19 4.10 -2.82
C PHE A 57 -13.27 5.33 -2.85
N ARG A 58 -12.38 5.45 -3.84
CA ARG A 58 -11.28 6.42 -3.84
C ARG A 58 -11.55 7.71 -4.62
N ARG A 59 -12.26 7.61 -5.76
CA ARG A 59 -12.45 8.77 -6.66
C ARG A 59 -13.21 9.91 -6.01
N ARG A 60 -14.21 9.60 -5.18
CA ARG A 60 -14.97 10.63 -4.48
C ARG A 60 -14.13 11.39 -3.46
N ASP A 61 -13.24 10.69 -2.74
CA ASP A 61 -12.33 11.31 -1.78
C ASP A 61 -11.36 12.27 -2.49
N VAL A 62 -10.77 11.82 -3.61
CA VAL A 62 -9.89 12.66 -4.45
C VAL A 62 -10.67 13.87 -5.01
N ALA A 63 -11.89 13.67 -5.48
CA ALA A 63 -12.73 14.76 -5.99
C ALA A 63 -13.10 15.78 -4.89
N ALA A 64 -13.16 15.36 -3.63
CA ALA A 64 -13.38 16.21 -2.48
C ALA A 64 -12.10 16.91 -1.96
N GLY A 65 -10.95 16.69 -2.63
CA GLY A 65 -9.65 17.24 -2.25
C GLY A 65 -8.85 16.37 -1.31
N GLY A 66 -9.30 15.14 -1.04
CA GLY A 66 -8.57 14.14 -0.25
C GLY A 66 -7.49 13.41 -1.06
N GLN A 67 -6.74 12.57 -0.37
CA GLN A 67 -5.67 11.79 -0.96
C GLN A 67 -6.15 10.48 -1.63
N GLY A 68 -7.39 10.03 -1.37
CA GLY A 68 -7.91 8.76 -1.86
C GLY A 68 -7.23 7.52 -1.27
N ALA A 69 -6.22 7.71 -0.43
CA ALA A 69 -5.47 6.67 0.26
C ALA A 69 -4.72 7.26 1.48
N PRO A 70 -4.55 6.48 2.57
CA PRO A 70 -5.27 5.24 2.87
C PRO A 70 -6.73 5.49 3.25
N LEU A 71 -7.64 4.55 2.97
CA LEU A 71 -9.06 4.63 3.39
C LEU A 71 -9.38 3.76 4.62
N MET A 72 -8.43 2.95 5.06
CA MET A 72 -8.57 2.08 6.24
C MET A 72 -8.68 2.79 7.59
N PRO A 73 -8.25 4.06 7.78
CA PRO A 73 -8.36 4.71 9.08
C PRO A 73 -9.75 4.70 9.69
N ALA A 74 -10.81 4.83 8.89
CA ALA A 74 -12.19 4.76 9.37
C ALA A 74 -12.52 3.37 9.99
N PHE A 75 -12.06 2.29 9.36
CA PHE A 75 -12.19 0.94 9.89
C PHE A 75 -11.31 0.75 11.14
N HIS A 76 -10.07 1.23 11.11
CA HIS A 76 -9.18 1.11 12.26
C HIS A 76 -9.76 1.80 13.51
N VAL A 77 -10.41 2.96 13.35
CA VAL A 77 -11.11 3.63 14.43
C VAL A 77 -12.23 2.74 14.99
N ALA A 78 -13.08 2.21 14.11
CA ALA A 78 -14.21 1.38 14.53
C ALA A 78 -13.78 0.09 15.23
N ALA A 79 -12.64 -0.49 14.80
CA ALA A 79 -12.19 -1.79 15.31
C ALA A 79 -11.19 -1.69 16.48
N PHE A 80 -10.38 -0.63 16.53
CA PHE A 80 -9.20 -0.58 17.39
C PHE A 80 -9.09 0.69 18.26
N ALA A 81 -9.94 1.71 18.06
CA ALA A 81 -9.84 2.90 18.89
C ALA A 81 -10.19 2.61 20.35
N ASP A 82 -9.44 3.22 21.23
CA ASP A 82 -9.67 3.18 22.68
C ASP A 82 -9.53 4.60 23.24
N PRO A 83 -10.53 5.09 24.01
CA PRO A 83 -10.45 6.44 24.57
C PRO A 83 -9.30 6.64 25.58
N GLY A 84 -8.83 5.56 26.20
CA GLY A 84 -7.77 5.59 27.21
C GLY A 84 -6.35 5.40 26.66
N GLU A 85 -6.21 5.05 25.38
CA GLU A 85 -4.91 4.72 24.79
C GLU A 85 -4.65 5.43 23.46
N ALA A 86 -3.42 5.87 23.26
CA ALA A 86 -2.94 6.22 21.95
C ALA A 86 -2.51 4.96 21.21
N ARG A 87 -3.15 4.67 20.08
CA ARG A 87 -2.88 3.50 19.26
C ARG A 87 -2.39 3.86 17.88
N ALA A 88 -1.49 3.03 17.34
CA ALA A 88 -1.01 3.10 15.98
C ALA A 88 -1.25 1.76 15.30
N VAL A 89 -1.84 1.78 14.10
CA VAL A 89 -1.97 0.60 13.23
C VAL A 89 -1.04 0.78 12.06
N LEU A 90 -0.02 -0.05 11.97
CA LEU A 90 0.91 -0.12 10.85
C LEU A 90 0.51 -1.27 9.93
N ASN A 91 0.27 -0.97 8.67
CA ASN A 91 0.07 -1.96 7.62
C ASN A 91 1.28 -2.01 6.69
N LEU A 92 1.91 -3.18 6.59
CA LEU A 92 3.05 -3.44 5.71
C LEU A 92 2.57 -4.21 4.46
N GLY A 93 1.89 -3.49 3.56
CA GLY A 93 1.51 -3.98 2.25
C GLY A 93 2.59 -3.76 1.19
N GLY A 94 2.21 -3.56 -0.05
CA GLY A 94 3.16 -3.14 -1.09
C GLY A 94 3.75 -1.75 -0.81
N ILE A 95 2.90 -0.84 -0.35
CA ILE A 95 3.24 0.44 0.28
C ILE A 95 2.84 0.32 1.76
N ALA A 96 3.68 0.79 2.66
CA ALA A 96 3.37 0.84 4.08
C ALA A 96 2.51 2.06 4.40
N ASN A 97 1.53 1.88 5.27
CA ASN A 97 0.72 2.98 5.77
C ASN A 97 0.50 2.89 7.28
N LEU A 98 0.31 4.04 7.89
CA LEU A 98 0.14 4.19 9.32
C LEU A 98 -1.17 4.92 9.62
N THR A 99 -1.93 4.41 10.58
CA THR A 99 -3.06 5.11 11.19
C THR A 99 -2.74 5.43 12.64
N LEU A 100 -2.81 6.71 12.99
CA LEU A 100 -2.60 7.19 14.35
C LEU A 100 -3.94 7.57 14.99
N MET A 101 -4.27 6.94 16.10
CA MET A 101 -5.45 7.18 16.91
C MET A 101 -4.98 7.66 18.28
N ARG A 102 -5.21 8.92 18.60
CA ARG A 102 -4.69 9.59 19.82
C ARG A 102 -5.84 10.24 20.57
N GLY A 103 -6.70 9.45 21.18
CA GLY A 103 -7.76 9.90 22.06
C GLY A 103 -8.45 11.23 21.69
N ASP A 104 -7.88 12.33 22.11
CA ASP A 104 -8.38 13.70 21.95
C ASP A 104 -8.02 14.39 20.64
N ARG A 105 -7.25 13.73 19.75
CA ARG A 105 -6.80 14.33 18.49
C ARG A 105 -7.49 13.70 17.29
N PRO A 106 -7.61 14.45 16.17
CA PRO A 106 -8.08 13.87 14.93
C PRO A 106 -7.25 12.65 14.52
N VAL A 107 -7.92 11.63 14.03
CA VAL A 107 -7.27 10.47 13.46
C VAL A 107 -6.53 10.86 12.19
N VAL A 108 -5.29 10.41 12.07
CA VAL A 108 -4.44 10.67 10.93
C VAL A 108 -4.03 9.36 10.30
N GLY A 109 -4.27 9.22 8.98
CA GLY A 109 -3.80 8.10 8.18
C GLY A 109 -2.95 8.61 7.02
N PHE A 110 -1.83 7.94 6.73
CA PHE A 110 -0.94 8.31 5.63
C PHE A 110 -0.04 7.15 5.22
N ASP A 111 0.44 7.20 3.97
CA ASP A 111 1.44 6.25 3.50
C ASP A 111 2.83 6.68 4.02
N THR A 112 3.55 5.74 4.61
CA THR A 112 4.89 6.02 5.18
C THR A 112 5.98 5.90 4.13
N GLY A 113 5.84 5.00 3.15
CA GLY A 113 6.81 4.78 2.09
C GLY A 113 6.67 3.40 1.43
N PRO A 114 7.66 2.99 0.62
CA PRO A 114 7.70 1.66 0.05
C PRO A 114 7.81 0.59 1.14
N ALA A 115 7.27 -0.59 0.85
CA ALA A 115 7.42 -1.79 1.65
C ALA A 115 7.59 -3.01 0.73
N ASN A 116 6.76 -4.04 0.87
CA ASN A 116 6.95 -5.31 0.15
C ASN A 116 7.03 -5.15 -1.37
N ALA A 117 6.35 -4.16 -1.99
CA ALA A 117 6.41 -4.01 -3.44
C ALA A 117 7.82 -3.76 -3.98
N LEU A 118 8.65 -3.02 -3.24
CA LEU A 118 10.04 -2.76 -3.64
C LEU A 118 10.95 -3.94 -3.29
N LEU A 119 10.75 -4.57 -2.14
CA LEU A 119 11.44 -5.79 -1.71
C LEU A 119 11.21 -6.92 -2.73
N ASP A 120 9.96 -7.15 -3.12
CA ASP A 120 9.58 -8.18 -4.09
C ASP A 120 10.16 -7.88 -5.48
N ALA A 121 10.11 -6.61 -5.91
CA ALA A 121 10.67 -6.21 -7.19
C ALA A 121 12.19 -6.42 -7.25
N TRP A 122 12.91 -6.16 -6.16
CA TRP A 122 14.34 -6.41 -6.06
C TRP A 122 14.64 -7.91 -6.04
N SER A 123 13.89 -8.69 -5.26
CA SER A 123 14.01 -10.15 -5.22
C SER A 123 13.77 -10.78 -6.60
N LEU A 124 12.76 -10.31 -7.32
CA LEU A 124 12.48 -10.78 -8.67
C LEU A 124 13.60 -10.43 -9.65
N ALA A 125 14.15 -9.21 -9.58
CA ALA A 125 15.19 -8.74 -10.46
C ALA A 125 16.53 -9.49 -10.27
N GLU A 126 16.91 -9.76 -9.01
CA GLU A 126 18.22 -10.30 -8.68
C GLU A 126 18.23 -11.84 -8.54
N ARG A 127 17.09 -12.44 -8.18
CA ARG A 127 16.99 -13.88 -7.89
C ARG A 127 15.97 -14.62 -8.76
N GLY A 128 15.11 -13.91 -9.48
CA GLY A 128 13.99 -14.50 -10.21
C GLY A 128 12.89 -15.06 -9.30
N THR A 129 12.88 -14.72 -7.99
CA THR A 129 11.86 -15.14 -7.02
C THR A 129 10.88 -14.01 -6.75
N ALA A 130 9.59 -14.35 -6.65
CA ALA A 130 8.52 -13.35 -6.52
C ALA A 130 8.59 -12.54 -5.21
N CYS A 131 9.17 -13.10 -4.16
CA CYS A 131 9.38 -12.44 -2.88
C CYS A 131 10.57 -13.05 -2.14
N ASP A 132 10.99 -12.40 -1.07
CA ASP A 132 11.96 -12.94 -0.09
C ASP A 132 11.17 -13.63 1.03
N GLU A 133 11.01 -14.95 0.90
CA GLU A 133 10.21 -15.73 1.83
C GLU A 133 10.81 -15.66 3.25
N ASP A 134 9.96 -15.29 4.21
CA ASP A 134 10.33 -15.07 5.62
C ASP A 134 11.48 -14.06 5.82
N GLY A 135 11.84 -13.26 4.84
CA GLY A 135 12.97 -12.34 4.89
C GLY A 135 14.32 -13.03 5.03
N ALA A 136 14.42 -14.29 4.57
CA ALA A 136 15.62 -15.10 4.74
C ALA A 136 16.83 -14.53 3.99
N TRP A 137 16.59 -13.98 2.82
CA TRP A 137 17.64 -13.34 2.03
C TRP A 137 18.07 -12.00 2.62
N ALA A 138 17.15 -11.16 3.06
CA ALA A 138 17.47 -9.92 3.76
C ALA A 138 18.33 -10.19 5.01
N ARG A 139 17.98 -11.20 5.80
CA ARG A 139 18.79 -11.60 6.99
C ARG A 139 20.20 -12.09 6.66
N SER A 140 20.46 -12.53 5.45
CA SER A 140 21.81 -12.93 5.02
C SER A 140 22.70 -11.76 4.62
N GLY A 141 22.09 -10.58 4.37
CA GLY A 141 22.79 -9.33 4.04
C GLY A 141 23.08 -8.47 5.26
N ARG A 142 23.67 -7.32 4.99
CA ARG A 142 23.97 -6.28 5.98
C ARG A 142 23.38 -4.96 5.54
N ILE A 143 22.80 -4.22 6.48
CA ILE A 143 22.29 -2.88 6.21
C ILE A 143 23.45 -1.96 5.80
N ASP A 144 23.38 -1.37 4.61
CA ASP A 144 24.33 -0.36 4.16
C ASP A 144 23.86 1.03 4.56
N ALA A 145 24.62 1.70 5.42
CA ALA A 145 24.25 3.00 5.97
C ALA A 145 24.24 4.12 4.91
N ALA A 146 25.09 4.04 3.89
CA ALA A 146 25.14 5.03 2.82
C ALA A 146 23.92 4.93 1.90
N LEU A 147 23.54 3.70 1.55
CA LEU A 147 22.33 3.46 0.78
C LEU A 147 21.08 3.87 1.58
N LEU A 148 20.97 3.47 2.84
CA LEU A 148 19.86 3.86 3.70
C LEU A 148 19.73 5.39 3.79
N ALA A 149 20.82 6.08 4.06
CA ALA A 149 20.83 7.56 4.12
C ALA A 149 20.42 8.19 2.79
N ARG A 150 20.87 7.62 1.67
CA ARG A 150 20.51 8.10 0.33
C ARG A 150 19.03 7.91 0.04
N LEU A 151 18.45 6.75 0.37
CA LEU A 151 17.03 6.45 0.20
C LEU A 151 16.17 7.37 1.08
N MET A 152 16.53 7.52 2.35
CA MET A 152 15.83 8.39 3.31
C MET A 152 15.95 9.88 3.02
N ALA A 153 16.85 10.29 2.13
CA ALA A 153 16.96 11.67 1.67
C ALA A 153 15.85 12.07 0.68
N ASP A 154 15.06 11.13 0.20
CA ASP A 154 13.93 11.42 -0.71
C ASP A 154 12.97 12.44 -0.05
N PRO A 155 12.58 13.52 -0.76
CA PRO A 155 11.70 14.55 -0.22
C PRO A 155 10.37 14.02 0.32
N TYR A 156 9.87 12.91 -0.22
CA TYR A 156 8.62 12.30 0.23
C TYR A 156 8.61 12.02 1.74
N PHE A 157 9.71 11.54 2.30
CA PHE A 157 9.77 11.19 3.73
C PHE A 157 9.61 12.40 4.65
N ARG A 158 9.90 13.61 4.16
CA ARG A 158 9.76 14.87 4.91
C ARG A 158 8.39 15.54 4.76
N LEU A 159 7.53 15.04 3.85
CA LEU A 159 6.21 15.61 3.67
C LEU A 159 5.37 15.38 4.93
N PRO A 160 4.57 16.39 5.35
CA PRO A 160 3.62 16.21 6.43
C PRO A 160 2.47 15.29 6.00
N ALA A 161 1.83 14.65 6.99
CA ALA A 161 0.56 13.98 6.78
C ALA A 161 -0.60 15.00 6.68
N PRO A 162 -1.66 14.70 5.91
CA PRO A 162 -1.87 13.48 5.14
C PRO A 162 -1.05 13.45 3.84
N LYS A 163 -0.50 12.29 3.52
CA LYS A 163 0.24 12.06 2.27
C LYS A 163 0.00 10.65 1.77
N SER A 164 0.07 10.46 0.46
CA SER A 164 0.00 9.14 -0.16
C SER A 164 1.07 8.95 -1.22
N THR A 165 1.40 7.71 -1.51
CA THR A 165 2.39 7.34 -2.52
C THR A 165 2.01 6.02 -3.18
N GLY A 166 2.85 5.53 -4.08
CA GLY A 166 2.59 4.31 -4.82
C GLY A 166 3.82 3.78 -5.53
N ARG A 167 3.61 2.68 -6.28
CA ARG A 167 4.65 2.06 -7.11
C ARG A 167 5.15 2.99 -8.22
N ASP A 168 4.40 4.01 -8.59
CA ASP A 168 4.80 5.01 -9.57
C ASP A 168 5.95 5.91 -9.05
N ALA A 169 6.08 6.08 -7.73
CA ALA A 169 7.14 6.85 -7.09
C ALA A 169 8.30 5.95 -6.64
N PHE A 170 7.97 4.83 -6.00
CA PHE A 170 8.96 3.91 -5.43
C PHE A 170 9.01 2.61 -6.24
N HIS A 171 9.91 2.55 -7.20
CA HIS A 171 10.10 1.43 -8.13
C HIS A 171 11.60 1.11 -8.31
N LEU A 172 11.92 0.06 -9.05
CA LEU A 172 13.32 -0.37 -9.22
C LEU A 172 14.24 0.73 -9.77
N ASP A 173 13.76 1.59 -10.67
CA ASP A 173 14.62 2.63 -11.22
C ASP A 173 14.93 3.74 -10.20
N TRP A 174 13.99 4.01 -9.27
CA TRP A 174 14.28 4.86 -8.10
C TRP A 174 15.40 4.25 -7.25
N LEU A 175 15.33 2.96 -6.93
CA LEU A 175 16.37 2.25 -6.19
C LEU A 175 17.71 2.24 -6.95
N ARG A 176 17.68 1.91 -8.24
CA ARG A 176 18.89 1.89 -9.09
C ARG A 176 19.56 3.26 -9.19
N SER A 177 18.76 4.33 -9.20
CA SER A 177 19.29 5.69 -9.17
C SER A 177 20.03 6.01 -7.86
N ALA A 178 19.57 5.48 -6.73
CA ALA A 178 20.26 5.58 -5.46
C ALA A 178 21.57 4.75 -5.47
N LEU A 179 21.52 3.52 -5.96
CA LEU A 179 22.69 2.64 -6.10
C LEU A 179 23.75 3.23 -7.03
N ALA A 180 23.36 3.91 -8.11
CA ALA A 180 24.30 4.57 -9.01
C ALA A 180 25.15 5.66 -8.32
N VAL A 181 24.64 6.24 -7.23
CA VAL A 181 25.37 7.25 -6.42
C VAL A 181 26.24 6.59 -5.36
N VAL A 182 25.74 5.56 -4.70
CA VAL A 182 26.44 4.89 -3.59
C VAL A 182 27.54 3.95 -4.11
N GLY A 183 27.34 3.35 -5.27
CA GLY A 183 28.22 2.36 -5.86
C GLY A 183 27.65 0.93 -5.75
N PRO A 184 28.34 -0.06 -6.31
CA PRO A 184 27.89 -1.44 -6.31
C PRO A 184 27.91 -2.05 -4.90
N LEU A 185 26.81 -2.70 -4.53
CA LEU A 185 26.64 -3.41 -3.26
C LEU A 185 26.23 -4.87 -3.54
N PRO A 186 26.55 -5.81 -2.66
CA PRO A 186 25.97 -7.15 -2.71
C PRO A 186 24.44 -7.09 -2.71
N ALA A 187 23.80 -7.86 -3.56
CA ALA A 187 22.34 -7.79 -3.71
C ALA A 187 21.58 -8.12 -2.41
N ALA A 188 22.14 -9.00 -1.56
CA ALA A 188 21.58 -9.29 -0.23
C ALA A 188 21.67 -8.10 0.72
N ASP A 189 22.73 -7.27 0.62
CA ASP A 189 22.88 -6.06 1.45
C ASP A 189 21.87 -4.99 1.04
N VAL A 190 21.59 -4.88 -0.26
CA VAL A 190 20.50 -4.03 -0.76
C VAL A 190 19.16 -4.48 -0.20
N GLN A 191 18.86 -5.80 -0.27
CA GLN A 191 17.62 -6.36 0.29
C GLN A 191 17.52 -6.09 1.80
N ALA A 192 18.61 -6.30 2.55
CA ALA A 192 18.68 -6.02 3.99
C ALA A 192 18.48 -4.53 4.32
N THR A 193 18.94 -3.64 3.43
CA THR A 193 18.79 -2.18 3.62
C THR A 193 17.37 -1.71 3.31
N LEU A 194 16.65 -2.42 2.44
CA LEU A 194 15.25 -2.12 2.10
C LEU A 194 14.27 -2.65 3.14
N ALA A 195 14.63 -3.75 3.87
CA ALA A 195 13.79 -4.41 4.88
C ALA A 195 13.84 -3.68 6.23
#